data_7107421761d30a429bbbcf632f803f22
#
_entry.id   7107421761d30a429bbbcf632f803f22
#
_cell.length_a   1.000
_cell.length_b   1.000
_cell.length_c   1.000
_cell.angle_alpha   90.00
_cell.angle_beta   90.00
_cell.angle_gamma   90.00
#
_symmetry.space_group_name_H-M   'P 1'
#
loop_
_entity.id
_entity.type
_entity.pdbx_description
1 polymer ?
#
loop_
_entity_poly.entity_id
_entity_poly.type
_entity_poly.pdbx_seq_one_letter_code
_entity_poly.pdbx_strand_id
1 'polypeptide(L)'
;MATVAPTLAAARRRPGGVYAYDMLAAPWAPTGRPGLSQKAVRASREEGQYLGLIGFDPMTRSGLHQHQAPAYSYFLDGSLHDYDGVTGKGQMGVNLAGTTHDALAYDRCVLASRLEGPVLYPPEEGADGRVHTGARAADFANPAPEVPPDIVTEVAALPALATGIGGLTRRSIFDHRIIGENRRLVLLHLLPGTAIPAHALSASVEWFVLGGEVRVGGVKALGGAFVVMEPGAEAAVSSEFGVRLLAWADGPVAWLDGAAARRADPYGF
;
A
#
# COMPACT_ATOMS: atom_id res chain seq x y z
N MET A 1 6.28 25.34 -1.97
CA MET A 1 6.02 23.89 -1.90
C MET A 1 4.81 23.70 -1.02
N ALA A 2 3.68 23.29 -1.57
CA ALA A 2 2.46 23.11 -0.79
C ALA A 2 2.41 21.69 -0.26
N THR A 3 2.72 21.52 1.02
CA THR A 3 2.37 20.30 1.75
C THR A 3 0.89 20.38 2.07
N VAL A 4 0.08 19.52 1.50
CA VAL A 4 -1.38 19.57 1.69
C VAL A 4 -1.75 18.69 2.89
N ALA A 5 -2.64 19.21 3.76
CA ALA A 5 -3.18 18.41 4.86
C ALA A 5 -3.97 17.21 4.29
N PRO A 6 -3.74 15.98 4.78
CA PRO A 6 -4.23 14.74 4.16
C PRO A 6 -5.74 14.66 3.94
N THR A 7 -6.53 15.09 4.90
CA THR A 7 -8.00 14.95 4.92
C THR A 7 -8.75 15.88 3.97
N LEU A 8 -8.11 16.95 3.49
CA LEU A 8 -8.75 17.92 2.59
C LEU A 8 -8.49 17.66 1.11
N ALA A 9 -7.56 16.79 0.79
CA ALA A 9 -7.02 16.70 -0.56
C ALA A 9 -7.73 15.68 -1.46
N ALA A 10 -8.34 14.63 -0.92
CA ALA A 10 -8.99 13.60 -1.72
C ALA A 10 -10.12 14.18 -2.61
N ALA A 11 -10.91 15.11 -2.07
CA ALA A 11 -11.99 15.76 -2.82
C ALA A 11 -11.53 16.78 -3.89
N ARG A 12 -10.22 17.06 -3.99
CA ARG A 12 -9.66 18.06 -4.91
C ARG A 12 -8.67 17.50 -5.92
N ARG A 13 -8.48 16.19 -5.97
CA ARG A 13 -7.61 15.57 -6.96
C ARG A 13 -8.23 15.70 -8.34
N ARG A 14 -7.40 16.06 -9.32
CA ARG A 14 -7.81 16.22 -10.72
C ARG A 14 -7.06 15.21 -11.57
N PRO A 15 -7.64 14.73 -12.66
CA PRO A 15 -6.92 13.95 -13.66
C PRO A 15 -5.59 14.63 -14.03
N GLY A 16 -4.54 13.87 -14.18
CA GLY A 16 -3.19 14.38 -14.47
C GLY A 16 -2.46 15.03 -13.29
N GLY A 17 -3.06 15.08 -12.11
CA GLY A 17 -2.46 15.68 -10.93
C GLY A 17 -1.43 14.79 -10.23
N VAL A 18 -0.43 15.42 -9.61
CA VAL A 18 0.55 14.78 -8.72
C VAL A 18 0.50 15.44 -7.35
N TYR A 19 0.37 14.64 -6.30
CA TYR A 19 0.16 15.11 -4.93
C TYR A 19 1.10 14.40 -3.97
N ALA A 20 1.69 15.12 -3.01
CA ALA A 20 2.47 14.53 -1.93
C ALA A 20 1.84 14.84 -0.56
N TYR A 21 1.84 13.84 0.31
CA TYR A 21 1.27 13.89 1.64
C TYR A 21 2.34 13.50 2.66
N ASP A 22 2.74 14.45 3.49
CA ASP A 22 3.70 14.21 4.57
C ASP A 22 3.01 13.52 5.75
N MET A 23 3.25 12.22 5.89
CA MET A 23 2.67 11.43 6.98
C MET A 23 3.38 11.67 8.32
N LEU A 24 4.58 12.22 8.33
CA LEU A 24 5.25 12.57 9.58
C LEU A 24 4.57 13.78 10.22
N ALA A 25 4.21 14.78 9.43
CA ALA A 25 3.50 15.97 9.88
C ALA A 25 1.99 15.76 10.13
N ALA A 26 1.38 14.77 9.48
CA ALA A 26 -0.04 14.50 9.64
C ALA A 26 -0.34 13.94 11.05
N PRO A 27 -1.40 14.43 11.73
CA PRO A 27 -1.81 13.88 13.01
C PRO A 27 -2.41 12.49 12.87
N TRP A 28 -2.27 11.66 13.92
CA TRP A 28 -3.01 10.43 14.06
C TRP A 28 -4.48 10.75 14.40
N ALA A 29 -5.40 10.07 13.74
CA ALA A 29 -6.83 10.13 14.01
C ALA A 29 -7.33 8.75 14.47
N PRO A 30 -8.29 8.67 15.40
CA PRO A 30 -8.87 7.41 15.81
C PRO A 30 -9.66 6.78 14.65
N THR A 31 -9.67 5.45 14.57
CA THR A 31 -10.47 4.70 13.59
C THR A 31 -11.90 4.43 14.07
N GLY A 32 -12.19 4.64 15.35
CA GLY A 32 -13.40 4.19 16.04
C GLY A 32 -13.21 2.86 16.78
N ARG A 33 -12.08 2.17 16.58
CA ARG A 33 -11.70 0.99 17.36
C ARG A 33 -10.64 1.35 18.39
N PRO A 34 -10.79 0.92 19.65
CA PRO A 34 -9.80 1.17 20.69
C PRO A 34 -8.40 0.68 20.29
N GLY A 35 -7.38 1.50 20.50
CA GLY A 35 -6.00 1.19 20.20
C GLY A 35 -5.62 1.25 18.72
N LEU A 36 -6.58 1.45 17.79
CA LEU A 36 -6.29 1.65 16.38
C LEU A 36 -6.39 3.13 15.99
N SER A 37 -5.36 3.60 15.31
CA SER A 37 -5.28 4.96 14.78
C SER A 37 -4.88 4.95 13.29
N GLN A 38 -5.14 6.05 12.61
CA GLN A 38 -4.85 6.16 11.18
C GLN A 38 -4.37 7.55 10.78
N LYS A 39 -3.63 7.62 9.68
CA LYS A 39 -3.32 8.84 8.94
C LYS A 39 -3.74 8.62 7.49
N ALA A 40 -4.95 9.06 7.14
CA ALA A 40 -5.51 8.75 5.83
C ALA A 40 -5.07 9.77 4.76
N VAL A 41 -4.62 9.26 3.62
CA VAL A 41 -4.47 9.99 2.36
C VAL A 41 -5.77 9.92 1.56
N ARG A 42 -6.42 8.76 1.61
CA ARG A 42 -7.71 8.47 1.02
C ARG A 42 -8.46 7.53 1.95
N ALA A 43 -9.72 7.82 2.20
CA ALA A 43 -10.63 6.93 2.92
C ALA A 43 -12.04 7.13 2.38
N SER A 44 -12.64 6.06 1.87
CA SER A 44 -14.04 6.01 1.47
C SER A 44 -14.78 5.03 2.37
N ARG A 45 -15.74 5.53 3.15
CA ARG A 45 -16.56 4.66 4.00
C ARG A 45 -17.53 3.82 3.18
N GLU A 46 -18.01 4.35 2.07
CA GLU A 46 -18.97 3.69 1.20
C GLU A 46 -18.31 2.52 0.44
N GLU A 47 -17.13 2.76 -0.13
CA GLU A 47 -16.40 1.78 -0.92
C GLU A 47 -15.44 0.93 -0.09
N GLY A 48 -15.19 1.32 1.16
CA GLY A 48 -14.22 0.67 2.06
C GLY A 48 -12.77 0.85 1.64
N GLN A 49 -12.50 1.72 0.65
CA GLN A 49 -11.14 1.97 0.18
C GLN A 49 -10.34 2.81 1.17
N TYR A 50 -9.06 2.51 1.27
CA TYR A 50 -8.14 3.22 2.13
C TYR A 50 -6.74 3.31 1.52
N LEU A 51 -6.07 4.43 1.73
CA LEU A 51 -4.64 4.61 1.52
C LEU A 51 -4.10 5.46 2.66
N GLY A 52 -3.05 5.00 3.35
CA GLY A 52 -2.48 5.76 4.46
C GLY A 52 -1.66 4.90 5.42
N LEU A 53 -1.44 5.45 6.61
CA LEU A 53 -0.82 4.71 7.71
C LEU A 53 -1.88 4.21 8.69
N ILE A 54 -1.72 2.96 9.13
CA ILE A 54 -2.49 2.37 10.22
C ILE A 54 -1.54 2.14 11.39
N GLY A 55 -1.93 2.56 12.59
CA GLY A 55 -1.19 2.37 13.82
C GLY A 55 -1.98 1.52 14.80
N PHE A 56 -1.29 0.55 15.39
CA PHE A 56 -1.76 -0.27 16.49
C PHE A 56 -0.99 0.13 17.74
N ASP A 57 -1.69 0.45 18.81
CA ASP A 57 -1.08 0.58 20.13
C ASP A 57 -0.71 -0.81 20.69
N PRO A 58 0.17 -0.92 21.70
CA PRO A 58 0.48 -2.20 22.33
C PRO A 58 -0.78 -2.91 22.83
N MET A 59 -0.79 -4.24 22.72
CA MET A 59 -1.88 -5.13 23.15
C MET A 59 -3.23 -4.87 22.44
N THR A 60 -3.16 -4.39 21.18
CA THR A 60 -4.34 -4.09 20.38
C THR A 60 -4.61 -5.17 19.34
N ARG A 61 -5.87 -5.57 19.22
CA ARG A 61 -6.36 -6.50 18.19
C ARG A 61 -7.12 -5.75 17.11
N SER A 62 -6.98 -6.20 15.87
CA SER A 62 -7.83 -5.71 14.75
C SER A 62 -9.29 -6.11 14.92
N GLY A 63 -9.55 -7.18 15.65
CA GLY A 63 -10.79 -7.92 15.66
C GLY A 63 -10.93 -8.83 14.45
N LEU A 64 -11.62 -9.96 14.62
CA LEU A 64 -11.88 -10.91 13.55
C LEU A 64 -12.60 -10.21 12.40
N HIS A 65 -12.06 -10.29 11.19
CA HIS A 65 -12.64 -9.66 10.01
C HIS A 65 -12.24 -10.39 8.73
N GLN A 66 -13.05 -10.19 7.69
CA GLN A 66 -12.81 -10.71 6.36
C GLN A 66 -12.60 -9.56 5.36
N HIS A 67 -11.57 -9.66 4.55
CA HIS A 67 -11.33 -8.75 3.44
C HIS A 67 -12.28 -9.06 2.27
N GLN A 68 -13.03 -8.05 1.81
CA GLN A 68 -13.95 -8.21 0.66
C GLN A 68 -13.25 -7.88 -0.68
N ALA A 69 -12.07 -7.27 -0.61
CA ALA A 69 -11.19 -6.97 -1.73
C ALA A 69 -9.74 -7.02 -1.26
N PRO A 70 -8.75 -7.00 -2.17
CA PRO A 70 -7.35 -7.05 -1.78
C PRO A 70 -6.95 -5.92 -0.83
N ALA A 71 -6.12 -6.26 0.15
CA ALA A 71 -5.51 -5.33 1.10
C ALA A 71 -4.01 -5.58 1.17
N TYR A 72 -3.26 -4.51 1.34
CA TYR A 72 -1.79 -4.51 1.34
C TYR A 72 -1.30 -3.73 2.54
N SER A 73 -0.37 -4.32 3.29
CA SER A 73 0.21 -3.69 4.47
C SER A 73 1.71 -3.92 4.52
N TYR A 74 2.49 -2.85 4.29
CA TYR A 74 3.93 -2.88 4.50
C TYR A 74 4.23 -2.48 5.93
N PHE A 75 4.95 -3.31 6.65
CA PHE A 75 5.30 -3.12 8.05
C PHE A 75 6.48 -2.15 8.17
N LEU A 76 6.17 -0.93 8.61
CA LEU A 76 7.16 0.12 8.85
C LEU A 76 7.86 -0.06 10.20
N ASP A 77 7.10 -0.50 11.21
CA ASP A 77 7.58 -0.74 12.56
C ASP A 77 6.69 -1.74 13.29
N GLY A 78 7.28 -2.50 14.23
CA GLY A 78 6.58 -3.52 14.99
C GLY A 78 6.19 -4.74 14.17
N SER A 79 5.24 -5.51 14.70
CA SER A 79 4.71 -6.74 14.09
C SER A 79 3.24 -6.95 14.46
N LEU A 80 2.54 -7.71 13.62
CA LEU A 80 1.24 -8.29 13.92
C LEU A 80 1.35 -9.81 13.99
N HIS A 81 0.68 -10.37 14.96
CA HIS A 81 0.56 -11.81 15.20
C HIS A 81 -0.85 -12.24 14.81
N ASP A 82 -0.95 -13.26 14.02
CA ASP A 82 -2.16 -13.73 13.39
C ASP A 82 -2.20 -15.27 13.44
N TYR A 83 -3.26 -15.87 12.95
CA TYR A 83 -3.41 -17.34 12.89
C TYR A 83 -2.36 -18.01 12.01
N ASP A 84 -1.88 -17.31 10.98
CA ASP A 84 -0.92 -17.82 10.02
C ASP A 84 0.54 -17.53 10.42
N GLY A 85 0.74 -16.76 11.49
CA GLY A 85 2.07 -16.48 12.03
C GLY A 85 2.31 -15.02 12.41
N VAL A 86 3.53 -14.56 12.18
CA VAL A 86 3.96 -13.20 12.54
C VAL A 86 4.42 -12.49 11.28
N THR A 87 3.86 -11.31 11.05
CA THR A 87 4.33 -10.40 10.00
C THR A 87 4.91 -9.16 10.64
N GLY A 88 6.12 -8.78 10.27
CA GLY A 88 6.85 -7.72 10.94
C GLY A 88 7.59 -6.77 10.00
N LYS A 89 8.37 -5.90 10.60
CA LYS A 89 9.10 -4.81 9.93
C LYS A 89 9.87 -5.27 8.69
N GLY A 90 9.66 -4.58 7.57
CA GLY A 90 10.29 -4.88 6.27
C GLY A 90 9.53 -5.88 5.42
N GLN A 91 8.50 -6.51 5.98
CA GLN A 91 7.64 -7.45 5.27
C GLN A 91 6.41 -6.74 4.67
N MET A 92 5.86 -7.35 3.64
CA MET A 92 4.59 -7.00 3.01
C MET A 92 3.58 -8.11 3.26
N GLY A 93 2.48 -7.77 3.90
CA GLY A 93 1.29 -8.61 3.96
C GLY A 93 0.35 -8.28 2.81
N VAL A 94 -0.15 -9.31 2.12
CA VAL A 94 -1.19 -9.20 1.09
C VAL A 94 -2.33 -10.12 1.46
N ASN A 95 -3.48 -9.54 1.72
CA ASN A 95 -4.72 -10.23 1.99
C ASN A 95 -5.61 -10.16 0.75
N LEU A 96 -5.90 -11.29 0.13
CA LEU A 96 -6.81 -11.35 -1.01
C LEU A 96 -8.28 -11.29 -0.55
N ALA A 97 -9.18 -11.04 -1.48
CA ALA A 97 -10.62 -11.10 -1.18
C ALA A 97 -10.98 -12.48 -0.60
N GLY A 98 -11.69 -12.49 0.51
CA GLY A 98 -12.03 -13.70 1.26
C GLY A 98 -11.08 -14.04 2.42
N THR A 99 -9.88 -13.49 2.47
CA THR A 99 -8.96 -13.70 3.59
C THR A 99 -9.59 -13.23 4.90
N THR A 100 -9.53 -14.08 5.92
CA THR A 100 -10.14 -13.84 7.23
C THR A 100 -9.08 -13.96 8.31
N HIS A 101 -8.93 -12.94 9.13
CA HIS A 101 -7.94 -12.92 10.20
C HIS A 101 -8.30 -12.01 11.39
N ASP A 102 -7.51 -12.13 12.46
CA ASP A 102 -7.60 -11.30 13.65
C ASP A 102 -6.18 -11.05 14.18
N ALA A 103 -5.61 -9.97 13.74
CA ALA A 103 -4.21 -9.66 14.04
C ALA A 103 -4.06 -8.95 15.40
N LEU A 104 -3.07 -9.36 16.19
CA LEU A 104 -2.70 -8.80 17.49
C LEU A 104 -1.33 -8.12 17.41
N ALA A 105 -1.25 -6.88 17.83
CA ALA A 105 -0.01 -6.18 18.10
C ALA A 105 0.35 -6.33 19.59
N TYR A 106 1.46 -6.98 19.93
CA TYR A 106 1.96 -7.00 21.32
C TYR A 106 2.65 -5.68 21.66
N ASP A 107 3.41 -5.14 20.73
CA ASP A 107 4.03 -3.83 20.79
C ASP A 107 3.38 -2.88 19.79
N ARG A 108 3.78 -1.61 19.82
CA ARG A 108 3.30 -0.66 18.80
C ARG A 108 3.66 -1.16 17.40
N CYS A 109 2.68 -1.15 16.50
CA CYS A 109 2.90 -1.50 15.10
C CYS A 109 2.39 -0.38 14.18
N VAL A 110 3.14 -0.11 13.11
CA VAL A 110 2.80 0.90 12.11
C VAL A 110 2.92 0.33 10.71
N LEU A 111 1.85 0.45 9.95
CA LEU A 111 1.71 -0.06 8.60
C LEU A 111 1.53 1.06 7.59
N ALA A 112 2.17 0.95 6.41
CA ALA A 112 1.75 1.67 5.22
C ALA A 112 0.80 0.77 4.44
N SER A 113 -0.47 1.16 4.35
CA SER A 113 -1.55 0.29 3.90
C SER A 113 -2.34 0.89 2.74
N ARG A 114 -2.77 0.00 1.84
CA ARG A 114 -3.77 0.26 0.81
C ARG A 114 -4.82 -0.84 0.86
N LEU A 115 -6.10 -0.47 0.99
CA LEU A 115 -7.25 -1.36 0.92
C LEU A 115 -8.08 -0.99 -0.31
N GLU A 116 -8.49 -1.99 -1.06
CA GLU A 116 -9.29 -1.81 -2.29
C GLU A 116 -10.79 -1.88 -2.05
N GLY A 117 -11.19 -2.34 -0.89
CA GLY A 117 -12.59 -2.46 -0.53
C GLY A 117 -12.82 -2.66 0.97
N PRO A 118 -14.06 -2.91 1.37
CA PRO A 118 -14.43 -2.99 2.78
C PRO A 118 -13.91 -4.26 3.44
N VAL A 119 -13.87 -4.20 4.76
CA VAL A 119 -13.72 -5.36 5.64
C VAL A 119 -15.06 -5.67 6.29
N LEU A 120 -15.41 -6.95 6.34
CA LEU A 120 -16.61 -7.45 6.99
C LEU A 120 -16.24 -7.94 8.38
N TYR A 121 -16.95 -7.44 9.37
CA TYR A 121 -16.85 -7.92 10.75
C TYR A 121 -18.05 -8.82 11.06
N PRO A 122 -17.88 -9.92 11.82
CA PRO A 122 -19.00 -10.71 12.29
C PRO A 122 -19.90 -9.85 13.19
N PRO A 123 -21.17 -10.29 13.42
CA PRO A 123 -22.05 -9.65 14.39
C PRO A 123 -21.37 -9.50 15.74
N GLU A 124 -21.69 -8.44 16.47
CA GLU A 124 -21.13 -8.21 17.80
C GLU A 124 -21.40 -9.40 18.71
N GLU A 125 -20.45 -9.69 19.59
CA GLU A 125 -20.52 -10.75 20.59
C GLU A 125 -21.81 -10.62 21.42
N GLY A 126 -22.58 -11.66 21.45
CA GLY A 126 -23.84 -11.69 22.21
C GLY A 126 -25.13 -11.43 21.41
N ALA A 127 -25.05 -10.94 20.20
CA ALA A 127 -26.24 -10.73 19.36
C ALA A 127 -26.89 -12.08 18.94
N ASP A 128 -26.09 -13.14 18.80
CA ASP A 128 -26.51 -14.50 18.44
C ASP A 128 -25.89 -15.58 19.34
N GLY A 129 -25.22 -15.19 20.42
CA GLY A 129 -24.57 -16.11 21.34
C GLY A 129 -23.26 -16.74 20.80
N ARG A 130 -22.73 -16.29 19.69
CA ARG A 130 -21.46 -16.78 19.12
C ARG A 130 -20.29 -16.04 19.70
N VAL A 131 -19.36 -16.77 20.28
CA VAL A 131 -18.11 -16.23 20.77
C VAL A 131 -17.03 -16.55 19.74
N HIS A 132 -16.39 -15.52 19.23
CA HIS A 132 -15.34 -15.65 18.23
C HIS A 132 -14.01 -16.03 18.88
N THR A 133 -13.88 -17.28 19.27
CA THR A 133 -12.69 -17.83 19.94
C THR A 133 -11.79 -18.58 18.98
N GLY A 134 -11.30 -17.93 17.96
CA GLY A 134 -10.31 -18.51 17.03
C GLY A 134 -10.87 -19.43 15.94
N ALA A 135 -12.17 -19.59 15.83
CA ALA A 135 -12.79 -20.33 14.73
C ALA A 135 -12.97 -19.39 13.51
N ARG A 136 -11.90 -18.85 13.00
CA ARG A 136 -11.92 -17.80 11.98
C ARG A 136 -12.79 -18.07 10.76
N ALA A 137 -12.89 -19.34 10.36
CA ALA A 137 -13.71 -19.72 9.21
C ALA A 137 -15.18 -19.96 9.54
N ALA A 138 -15.53 -20.19 10.81
CA ALA A 138 -16.90 -20.52 11.20
C ALA A 138 -17.87 -19.34 11.16
N ASP A 139 -17.35 -18.13 11.35
CA ASP A 139 -18.14 -16.90 11.43
C ASP A 139 -18.33 -16.23 10.07
N PHE A 140 -17.57 -16.67 9.09
CA PHE A 140 -17.68 -16.25 7.70
C PHE A 140 -17.96 -17.47 6.85
N ALA A 141 -18.86 -17.38 5.93
CA ALA A 141 -19.27 -18.50 5.06
C ALA A 141 -18.17 -18.91 4.05
N ASN A 142 -16.91 -18.92 4.47
CA ASN A 142 -15.79 -19.33 3.66
C ASN A 142 -15.44 -20.78 3.94
N PRO A 143 -15.51 -21.66 2.94
CA PRO A 143 -14.98 -23.01 3.04
C PRO A 143 -13.47 -22.96 3.25
N ALA A 144 -12.97 -23.67 4.25
CA ALA A 144 -11.58 -23.63 4.65
C ALA A 144 -10.56 -23.88 3.52
N PRO A 145 -10.75 -24.84 2.60
CA PRO A 145 -9.77 -25.07 1.52
C PRO A 145 -9.77 -23.97 0.44
N GLU A 146 -10.79 -23.14 0.39
CA GLU A 146 -10.98 -22.10 -0.63
C GLU A 146 -10.67 -20.70 -0.11
N VAL A 147 -10.46 -20.54 1.20
CA VAL A 147 -10.05 -19.27 1.78
C VAL A 147 -8.62 -18.96 1.35
N PRO A 148 -8.38 -17.83 0.69
CA PRO A 148 -7.02 -17.45 0.34
C PRO A 148 -6.18 -17.28 1.62
N PRO A 149 -4.95 -17.79 1.66
CA PRO A 149 -4.04 -17.56 2.77
C PRO A 149 -3.59 -16.10 2.82
N ASP A 150 -3.13 -15.66 3.97
CA ASP A 150 -2.35 -14.43 4.07
C ASP A 150 -1.01 -14.64 3.35
N ILE A 151 -0.67 -13.73 2.46
CA ILE A 151 0.57 -13.78 1.72
C ILE A 151 1.58 -12.86 2.39
N VAL A 152 2.64 -13.42 2.97
CA VAL A 152 3.70 -12.65 3.60
C VAL A 152 4.97 -12.72 2.78
N THR A 153 5.54 -11.56 2.46
CA THR A 153 6.74 -11.44 1.63
C THR A 153 7.81 -10.65 2.37
N GLU A 154 9.01 -11.26 2.56
CA GLU A 154 10.21 -10.54 2.96
C GLU A 154 10.74 -9.74 1.76
N VAL A 155 10.43 -8.44 1.74
CA VAL A 155 10.67 -7.60 0.55
C VAL A 155 12.17 -7.46 0.23
N ALA A 156 13.03 -7.46 1.26
CA ALA A 156 14.47 -7.36 1.06
C ALA A 156 15.08 -8.62 0.42
N ALA A 157 14.45 -9.78 0.62
CA ALA A 157 14.90 -11.06 0.05
C ALA A 157 14.53 -11.25 -1.43
N LEU A 158 13.59 -10.47 -1.95
CA LEU A 158 13.20 -10.55 -3.36
C LEU A 158 14.36 -10.13 -4.29
N PRO A 159 14.52 -10.76 -5.46
CA PRO A 159 15.55 -10.38 -6.42
C PRO A 159 15.35 -8.95 -6.92
N ALA A 160 16.45 -8.19 -6.99
CA ALA A 160 16.47 -6.88 -7.61
C ALA A 160 16.64 -7.02 -9.12
N LEU A 161 15.61 -6.67 -9.87
CA LEU A 161 15.58 -6.76 -11.33
C LEU A 161 15.99 -5.43 -11.95
N ALA A 162 16.85 -5.46 -12.96
CA ALA A 162 17.18 -4.30 -13.77
C ALA A 162 15.96 -3.88 -14.61
N THR A 163 15.73 -2.56 -14.73
CA THR A 163 14.61 -2.01 -15.49
C THR A 163 15.00 -1.46 -16.87
N GLY A 164 16.30 -1.54 -17.24
CA GLY A 164 16.83 -0.86 -18.44
C GLY A 164 17.02 0.65 -18.27
N ILE A 165 16.67 1.22 -17.11
CA ILE A 165 16.96 2.59 -16.72
C ILE A 165 18.15 2.57 -15.78
N GLY A 166 19.23 3.28 -16.13
CA GLY A 166 20.44 3.32 -15.31
C GLY A 166 20.15 3.82 -13.90
N GLY A 167 20.62 3.09 -12.90
CA GLY A 167 20.41 3.41 -11.48
C GLY A 167 19.04 3.01 -10.90
N LEU A 168 18.11 2.46 -11.71
CA LEU A 168 16.82 2.00 -11.24
C LEU A 168 16.75 0.47 -11.21
N THR A 169 16.41 -0.08 -10.06
CA THR A 169 16.05 -1.49 -9.90
C THR A 169 14.65 -1.64 -9.34
N ARG A 170 14.04 -2.79 -9.62
CA ARG A 170 12.70 -3.17 -9.16
C ARG A 170 12.74 -4.50 -8.43
N ARG A 171 11.99 -4.63 -7.33
CA ARG A 171 11.61 -5.91 -6.73
C ARG A 171 10.11 -6.10 -6.93
N SER A 172 9.70 -7.19 -7.58
CA SER A 172 8.27 -7.50 -7.75
C SER A 172 7.76 -8.14 -6.47
N ILE A 173 6.85 -7.47 -5.77
CA ILE A 173 6.28 -7.95 -4.50
C ILE A 173 5.03 -8.79 -4.79
N PHE A 174 4.11 -8.26 -5.58
CA PHE A 174 2.90 -8.97 -5.97
C PHE A 174 2.48 -8.61 -7.39
N ASP A 175 2.27 -9.63 -8.21
CA ASP A 175 1.78 -9.51 -9.58
C ASP A 175 0.31 -9.93 -9.63
N HIS A 176 -0.58 -8.96 -9.76
CA HIS A 176 -2.02 -9.18 -9.70
C HIS A 176 -2.60 -9.97 -10.88
N ARG A 177 -1.80 -10.26 -11.91
CA ARG A 177 -2.23 -11.18 -12.99
C ARG A 177 -2.63 -12.56 -12.47
N ILE A 178 -2.07 -12.98 -11.34
CA ILE A 178 -2.44 -14.26 -10.70
C ILE A 178 -3.88 -14.29 -10.21
N ILE A 179 -4.48 -13.11 -9.99
CA ILE A 179 -5.89 -12.94 -9.61
C ILE A 179 -6.72 -12.26 -10.72
N GLY A 180 -6.19 -12.22 -11.94
CA GLY A 180 -6.92 -11.67 -13.11
C GLY A 180 -6.93 -10.15 -13.19
N GLU A 181 -6.12 -9.43 -12.42
CA GLU A 181 -6.06 -7.98 -12.42
C GLU A 181 -4.77 -7.45 -13.07
N ASN A 182 -4.87 -6.29 -13.72
CA ASN A 182 -3.71 -5.66 -14.34
C ASN A 182 -3.09 -4.60 -13.43
N ARG A 183 -2.59 -5.02 -12.29
CA ARG A 183 -1.89 -4.16 -11.32
C ARG A 183 -0.54 -4.74 -10.94
N ARG A 184 0.32 -3.89 -10.36
CA ARG A 184 1.63 -4.30 -9.82
C ARG A 184 1.85 -3.68 -8.46
N LEU A 185 2.40 -4.47 -7.55
CA LEU A 185 2.96 -4.00 -6.29
C LEU A 185 4.45 -4.27 -6.31
N VAL A 186 5.25 -3.22 -6.27
CA VAL A 186 6.70 -3.31 -6.43
C VAL A 186 7.44 -2.41 -5.44
N LEU A 187 8.69 -2.75 -5.16
CA LEU A 187 9.65 -1.85 -4.55
C LEU A 187 10.59 -1.34 -5.65
N LEU A 188 10.61 -0.03 -5.84
CA LEU A 188 11.58 0.67 -6.70
C LEU A 188 12.73 1.18 -5.84
N HIS A 189 13.95 1.03 -6.34
CA HIS A 189 15.15 1.62 -5.75
C HIS A 189 15.89 2.43 -6.81
N LEU A 190 15.96 3.72 -6.59
CA LEU A 190 16.71 4.67 -7.39
C LEU A 190 18.02 5.01 -6.68
N LEU A 191 19.14 4.80 -7.34
CA LEU A 191 20.45 5.25 -6.86
C LEU A 191 20.55 6.79 -6.91
N PRO A 192 21.47 7.41 -6.17
CA PRO A 192 21.72 8.85 -6.27
C PRO A 192 21.95 9.31 -7.72
N GLY A 193 21.31 10.42 -8.10
CA GLY A 193 21.38 10.98 -9.45
C GLY A 193 20.54 10.26 -10.50
N THR A 194 19.75 9.25 -10.13
CA THR A 194 18.88 8.54 -11.08
C THR A 194 17.70 9.40 -11.51
N ALA A 195 17.39 9.33 -12.81
CA ALA A 195 16.20 9.93 -13.39
C ALA A 195 15.41 8.87 -14.21
N ILE A 196 14.10 8.85 -14.04
CA ILE A 196 13.17 8.14 -14.91
C ILE A 196 12.64 9.17 -15.91
N PRO A 197 12.80 8.95 -17.22
CA PRO A 197 12.32 9.89 -18.23
C PRO A 197 10.83 10.17 -18.16
N ALA A 198 10.41 11.25 -18.80
CA ALA A 198 9.02 11.67 -18.84
C ALA A 198 8.14 10.58 -19.46
N HIS A 199 7.07 10.28 -18.76
CA HIS A 199 6.08 9.27 -19.15
C HIS A 199 4.69 9.70 -18.68
N ALA A 200 3.67 9.23 -19.38
CA ALA A 200 2.27 9.39 -19.00
C ALA A 200 1.75 8.14 -18.30
N LEU A 201 0.91 8.33 -17.30
CA LEU A 201 0.28 7.24 -16.55
C LEU A 201 -1.08 6.90 -17.16
N SER A 202 -1.28 5.64 -17.51
CA SER A 202 -2.59 5.15 -18.01
C SER A 202 -3.62 4.98 -16.90
N ALA A 203 -3.17 4.76 -15.67
CA ALA A 203 -3.97 4.58 -14.46
C ALA A 203 -3.27 5.21 -13.25
N SER A 204 -3.89 5.17 -12.09
CA SER A 204 -3.30 5.68 -10.85
C SER A 204 -2.01 4.96 -10.48
N VAL A 205 -1.06 5.72 -9.97
CA VAL A 205 0.12 5.18 -9.30
C VAL A 205 0.27 5.86 -7.94
N GLU A 206 0.41 5.06 -6.90
CA GLU A 206 0.55 5.52 -5.53
C GLU A 206 1.88 5.01 -4.97
N TRP A 207 2.68 5.91 -4.40
CA TRP A 207 3.94 5.55 -3.76
C TRP A 207 3.91 5.85 -2.27
N PHE A 208 4.57 5.00 -1.49
CA PHE A 208 5.05 5.36 -0.17
C PHE A 208 6.58 5.46 -0.21
N VAL A 209 7.11 6.61 0.18
CA VAL A 209 8.55 6.86 0.23
C VAL A 209 9.11 6.22 1.50
N LEU A 210 9.76 5.07 1.37
CA LEU A 210 10.37 4.35 2.50
C LEU A 210 11.62 5.05 3.05
N GLY A 211 12.33 5.77 2.19
CA GLY A 211 13.51 6.54 2.59
C GLY A 211 14.13 7.24 1.39
N GLY A 212 14.89 8.30 1.66
CA GLY A 212 15.45 9.16 0.62
C GLY A 212 14.52 10.30 0.20
N GLU A 213 14.73 10.79 -1.04
CA GLU A 213 13.91 11.86 -1.61
C GLU A 213 13.55 11.56 -3.06
N VAL A 214 12.40 12.03 -3.50
CA VAL A 214 11.97 11.94 -4.90
C VAL A 214 11.34 13.25 -5.35
N ARG A 215 11.57 13.60 -6.61
CA ARG A 215 10.90 14.68 -7.33
C ARG A 215 10.10 14.10 -8.47
N VAL A 216 8.84 14.47 -8.59
CA VAL A 216 7.93 14.02 -9.65
C VAL A 216 6.87 15.07 -9.92
N GLY A 217 6.63 15.41 -11.17
CA GLY A 217 5.58 16.38 -11.55
C GLY A 217 5.69 17.74 -10.85
N GLY A 218 6.90 18.21 -10.53
CA GLY A 218 7.13 19.44 -9.77
C GLY A 218 6.96 19.32 -8.25
N VAL A 219 6.58 18.14 -7.75
CA VAL A 219 6.43 17.86 -6.32
C VAL A 219 7.69 17.22 -5.79
N LYS A 220 8.12 17.58 -4.57
CA LYS A 220 9.18 16.90 -3.81
C LYS A 220 8.58 16.14 -2.65
N ALA A 221 8.95 14.86 -2.51
CA ALA A 221 8.56 14.02 -1.38
C ALA A 221 9.80 13.41 -0.70
N LEU A 222 9.71 13.25 0.62
CA LEU A 222 10.77 12.69 1.47
C LEU A 222 10.28 11.38 2.10
N GLY A 223 11.20 10.64 2.70
CA GLY A 223 10.87 9.45 3.49
C GLY A 223 9.73 9.71 4.46
N GLY A 224 8.74 8.80 4.51
CA GLY A 224 7.52 8.94 5.29
C GLY A 224 6.37 9.67 4.57
N ALA A 225 6.52 10.03 3.29
CA ALA A 225 5.44 10.63 2.51
C ALA A 225 4.75 9.62 1.60
N PHE A 226 3.45 9.83 1.36
CA PHE A 226 2.77 9.25 0.20
C PHE A 226 2.83 10.23 -0.99
N VAL A 227 2.95 9.66 -2.19
CA VAL A 227 2.78 10.37 -3.46
C VAL A 227 1.66 9.70 -4.22
N VAL A 228 0.70 10.48 -4.68
CA VAL A 228 -0.42 10.00 -5.50
C VAL A 228 -0.35 10.69 -6.84
N MET A 229 -0.33 9.91 -7.90
CA MET A 229 -0.34 10.34 -9.28
C MET A 229 -1.62 9.84 -9.94
N GLU A 230 -2.44 10.78 -10.39
CA GLU A 230 -3.74 10.47 -10.99
C GLU A 230 -3.58 10.02 -12.46
N PRO A 231 -4.55 9.28 -13.02
CA PRO A 231 -4.53 8.90 -14.43
C PRO A 231 -4.34 10.12 -15.34
N GLY A 232 -3.50 9.99 -16.36
CA GLY A 232 -3.12 11.05 -17.26
C GLY A 232 -2.01 11.98 -16.74
N ALA A 233 -1.45 11.71 -15.55
CA ALA A 233 -0.30 12.47 -15.10
C ALA A 233 0.90 12.23 -16.02
N GLU A 234 1.54 13.32 -16.43
CA GLU A 234 2.81 13.29 -17.15
C GLU A 234 3.93 13.61 -16.15
N ALA A 235 4.83 12.68 -15.96
CA ALA A 235 5.84 12.81 -14.93
C ALA A 235 7.23 12.40 -15.42
N ALA A 236 8.21 13.27 -15.17
CA ALA A 236 9.60 12.89 -15.05
C ALA A 236 9.90 12.69 -13.56
N VAL A 237 10.63 11.64 -13.24
CA VAL A 237 10.99 11.33 -11.86
C VAL A 237 12.49 11.48 -11.69
N SER A 238 12.92 12.06 -10.59
CA SER A 238 14.35 12.14 -10.26
C SER A 238 14.57 12.02 -8.76
N SER A 239 15.76 11.52 -8.42
CA SER A 239 16.26 11.51 -7.05
C SER A 239 17.71 11.92 -7.03
N GLU A 240 18.02 12.97 -6.30
CA GLU A 240 19.40 13.48 -6.15
C GLU A 240 20.21 12.60 -5.21
N PHE A 241 19.60 12.17 -4.11
CA PHE A 241 20.26 11.42 -3.03
C PHE A 241 19.93 9.93 -3.01
N GLY A 242 19.08 9.48 -3.94
CA GLY A 242 18.54 8.13 -3.95
C GLY A 242 17.24 8.01 -3.16
N VAL A 243 16.42 7.02 -3.55
CA VAL A 243 15.12 6.78 -2.92
C VAL A 243 14.69 5.32 -3.03
N ARG A 244 13.96 4.86 -2.03
CA ARG A 244 13.22 3.60 -2.04
C ARG A 244 11.72 3.90 -1.99
N LEU A 245 10.99 3.41 -2.98
CA LEU A 245 9.57 3.64 -3.17
C LEU A 245 8.82 2.31 -3.14
N LEU A 246 7.91 2.15 -2.20
CA LEU A 246 6.87 1.14 -2.32
C LEU A 246 5.82 1.68 -3.28
N ALA A 247 5.51 0.96 -4.36
CA ALA A 247 4.67 1.44 -5.43
C ALA A 247 3.51 0.49 -5.73
N TRP A 248 2.30 1.01 -5.67
CA TRP A 248 1.09 0.40 -6.21
C TRP A 248 0.81 1.06 -7.56
N ALA A 249 0.92 0.31 -8.64
CA ALA A 249 0.67 0.79 -10.00
C ALA A 249 -0.55 0.06 -10.60
N ASP A 250 -1.56 0.81 -10.96
CA ASP A 250 -2.83 0.28 -11.48
C ASP A 250 -2.84 0.13 -13.00
N GLY A 251 -1.76 0.50 -13.68
CA GLY A 251 -1.59 0.35 -15.12
C GLY A 251 -0.20 0.75 -15.62
N PRO A 252 0.11 0.41 -16.87
CA PRO A 252 1.41 0.69 -17.48
C PRO A 252 1.64 2.17 -17.75
N VAL A 253 2.92 2.52 -17.99
CA VAL A 253 3.31 3.85 -18.43
C VAL A 253 3.43 3.93 -19.96
N ALA A 254 3.22 5.13 -20.50
CA ALA A 254 3.53 5.46 -21.89
C ALA A 254 4.69 6.45 -21.93
N TRP A 255 5.81 6.07 -22.55
CA TRP A 255 6.96 6.94 -22.68
C TRP A 255 6.69 8.10 -23.63
N LEU A 256 7.04 9.34 -23.22
CA LEU A 256 6.75 10.54 -24.01
C LEU A 256 7.89 10.91 -24.99
N ASP A 257 9.06 10.33 -24.85
CA ASP A 257 10.24 10.63 -25.66
C ASP A 257 10.39 9.74 -26.92
N GLY A 258 9.37 9.00 -27.29
CA GLY A 258 9.37 8.11 -28.47
C GLY A 258 10.28 6.88 -28.35
N ALA A 259 10.97 6.70 -27.23
CA ALA A 259 11.87 5.57 -26.99
C ALA A 259 11.17 4.34 -26.40
N ALA A 260 9.84 4.29 -26.47
CA ALA A 260 8.99 3.24 -25.90
C ALA A 260 9.44 1.81 -26.24
N ALA A 261 9.96 1.57 -27.44
CA ALA A 261 10.40 0.25 -27.87
C ALA A 261 11.70 -0.27 -27.18
N ARG A 262 12.37 0.57 -26.39
CA ARG A 262 13.68 0.25 -25.81
C ARG A 262 13.73 0.25 -24.30
N ARG A 263 12.67 0.68 -23.62
CA ARG A 263 12.61 0.77 -22.16
C ARG A 263 11.50 -0.08 -21.59
N ALA A 264 11.85 -0.93 -20.65
CA ALA A 264 10.86 -1.65 -19.88
C ALA A 264 10.06 -0.68 -19.00
N ASP A 265 8.81 -1.03 -18.74
CA ASP A 265 7.97 -0.33 -17.77
C ASP A 265 8.61 -0.42 -16.37
N PRO A 266 8.75 0.69 -15.63
CA PRO A 266 9.40 0.68 -14.32
C PRO A 266 8.66 -0.18 -13.30
N TYR A 267 7.35 -0.37 -13.45
CA TYR A 267 6.52 -1.20 -12.57
C TYR A 267 6.42 -2.65 -13.04
N GLY A 268 6.79 -2.98 -14.28
CA GLY A 268 6.85 -4.35 -14.80
C GLY A 268 5.59 -4.85 -15.50
N PHE A 269 4.91 -3.95 -16.14
CA PHE A 269 3.82 -4.30 -17.06
C PHE A 269 4.31 -4.92 -18.35
#